data_16e95018b07d0d415207304aa6bb61d6
#
_entry.id   16e95018b07d0d415207304aa6bb61d6
#
_cell.length_a   1.000
_cell.length_b   1.000
_cell.length_c   1.000
_cell.angle_alpha   90.00
_cell.angle_beta   90.00
_cell.angle_gamma   90.00
#
_symmetry.space_group_name_H-M   'P 1'
#
loop_
_entity.id
_entity.type
_entity.pdbx_description
1 polymer ?
#
loop_
_entity_poly.entity_id
_entity_poly.type
_entity_poly.pdbx_seq_one_letter_code
_entity_poly.pdbx_strand_id
1 'polypeptide(L)'
;PEGFGYWLLKFDGGKYSEHTQITDNPQGIGNIEYAYHRMAKACGINMMECQLFQEKESYHFMTRRFDRMEDGEKIHVQTLAGLAHYDRDQRHSYEEIFRIMRQMNLPYPEQEELYRRMMFNVMSRNHDDHSKNFSFLMDRQGKWKLAPAYDLCYSYTPGSKWTNRHQLSLNGKQDNFTMEDLQKVGENMGIREHKQIIEKVQETVSHWHETAKDCGVKPEHADFIGKNQLLFGKQLHTIQIPDIVNEQEQAFMKAMRNDDFNTILELKMRGYQPSENVLKSLQPDVSSTTFIAAAKIFQMEGMLKSLQDIKPAQSPIIGGNKRSMELGD
;
A
#
# COMPACT_ATOMS: atom_id res chain seq x y z
N PRO A 1 7.78 -32.01 23.73
CA PRO A 1 8.50 -33.19 23.26
C PRO A 1 9.71 -32.79 22.47
N GLU A 2 10.82 -33.46 22.63
CA GLU A 2 12.02 -33.25 21.80
C GLU A 2 11.67 -33.37 20.32
N GLY A 3 12.20 -32.47 19.47
CA GLY A 3 11.97 -32.45 18.03
C GLY A 3 10.74 -31.70 17.56
N PHE A 4 9.95 -31.09 18.47
CA PHE A 4 8.81 -30.28 18.11
C PHE A 4 9.11 -28.78 18.25
N GLY A 5 8.70 -27.98 17.25
CA GLY A 5 8.77 -26.52 17.28
C GLY A 5 7.40 -25.89 17.57
N TYR A 6 7.40 -24.63 18.00
CA TYR A 6 6.19 -23.86 18.23
C TYR A 6 5.91 -22.97 17.01
N TRP A 7 4.78 -23.22 16.32
CA TRP A 7 4.41 -22.54 15.09
C TRP A 7 3.04 -21.88 15.20
N LEU A 8 2.86 -20.80 14.49
CA LEU A 8 1.57 -20.22 14.17
C LEU A 8 1.23 -20.59 12.72
N LEU A 9 0.02 -21.08 12.52
CA LEU A 9 -0.49 -21.47 11.21
C LEU A 9 -1.64 -20.54 10.81
N LYS A 10 -1.54 -19.94 9.62
CA LYS A 10 -2.60 -19.17 8.98
C LYS A 10 -3.18 -19.99 7.85
N PHE A 11 -4.46 -20.33 7.95
CA PHE A 11 -5.15 -21.12 6.93
C PHE A 11 -5.42 -20.32 5.68
N ASP A 12 -5.11 -20.89 4.51
CA ASP A 12 -5.42 -20.33 3.21
C ASP A 12 -6.90 -20.57 2.86
N GLY A 13 -7.60 -19.57 2.30
CA GLY A 13 -9.01 -19.71 1.89
C GLY A 13 -10.00 -19.96 3.02
N GLY A 14 -9.64 -19.70 4.28
CA GLY A 14 -10.52 -19.90 5.42
C GLY A 14 -11.68 -18.90 5.44
N LYS A 15 -12.92 -19.39 5.50
CA LYS A 15 -14.08 -18.59 5.86
C LYS A 15 -14.00 -18.28 7.36
N TYR A 16 -13.69 -17.04 7.71
CA TYR A 16 -13.78 -16.59 9.09
C TYR A 16 -15.25 -16.49 9.52
N SER A 17 -15.53 -16.86 10.77
CA SER A 17 -16.87 -16.89 11.34
C SER A 17 -17.52 -15.49 11.32
N GLU A 18 -18.85 -15.47 11.32
CA GLU A 18 -19.77 -14.33 11.23
C GLU A 18 -19.52 -13.13 12.17
N HIS A 19 -18.57 -13.21 13.09
CA HIS A 19 -18.25 -12.15 14.06
C HIS A 19 -17.08 -11.24 13.66
N THR A 20 -16.37 -11.55 12.60
CA THR A 20 -15.31 -10.69 12.07
C THR A 20 -15.71 -10.24 10.67
N GLN A 21 -15.87 -8.93 10.46
CA GLN A 21 -16.05 -8.28 9.14
C GLN A 21 -14.78 -8.42 8.28
N ILE A 22 -14.16 -9.58 8.30
CA ILE A 22 -13.00 -9.86 7.47
C ILE A 22 -13.54 -10.47 6.20
N THR A 23 -13.41 -9.70 5.13
CA THR A 23 -13.52 -10.15 3.75
C THR A 23 -12.85 -11.51 3.58
N ASP A 24 -13.48 -12.38 2.82
CA ASP A 24 -13.00 -13.71 2.45
C ASP A 24 -11.49 -13.69 2.23
N ASN A 25 -10.76 -14.50 3.00
CA ASN A 25 -9.32 -14.65 2.83
C ASN A 25 -9.10 -15.28 1.45
N PRO A 26 -8.59 -14.56 0.44
CA PRO A 26 -8.55 -15.08 -0.92
C PRO A 26 -7.64 -16.31 -0.97
N GLN A 27 -8.05 -17.29 -1.75
CA GLN A 27 -7.25 -18.48 -1.99
C GLN A 27 -5.90 -18.10 -2.60
N GLY A 28 -4.78 -18.53 -2.00
CA GLY A 28 -3.42 -18.20 -2.39
C GLY A 28 -2.76 -17.11 -1.55
N ILE A 29 -3.42 -16.62 -0.47
CA ILE A 29 -2.82 -15.62 0.43
C ILE A 29 -1.59 -16.19 1.16
N GLY A 30 -1.57 -17.47 1.47
CA GLY A 30 -0.43 -18.13 2.10
C GLY A 30 0.85 -18.01 1.26
N ASN A 31 0.74 -18.21 -0.06
CA ASN A 31 1.87 -18.03 -1.00
C ASN A 31 2.34 -16.57 -1.06
N ILE A 32 1.40 -15.61 -1.01
CA ILE A 32 1.72 -14.18 -1.02
C ILE A 32 2.47 -13.81 0.27
N GLU A 33 1.98 -14.23 1.45
CA GLU A 33 2.63 -13.94 2.73
C GLU A 33 4.02 -14.59 2.81
N TYR A 34 4.18 -15.80 2.26
CA TYR A 34 5.49 -16.45 2.17
C TYR A 34 6.45 -15.72 1.21
N ALA A 35 5.96 -15.21 0.07
CA ALA A 35 6.76 -14.39 -0.83
C ALA A 35 7.22 -13.08 -0.15
N TYR A 36 6.34 -12.44 0.62
CA TYR A 36 6.68 -11.26 1.42
C TYR A 36 7.72 -11.57 2.49
N HIS A 37 7.61 -12.72 3.17
CA HIS A 37 8.66 -13.19 4.07
C HIS A 37 10.01 -13.33 3.34
N ARG A 38 10.04 -13.96 2.16
CA ARG A 38 11.26 -14.11 1.35
C ARG A 38 11.89 -12.76 0.99
N MET A 39 11.07 -11.80 0.51
CA MET A 39 11.54 -10.43 0.25
C MET A 39 12.05 -9.73 1.51
N ALA A 40 11.31 -9.80 2.61
CA ALA A 40 11.70 -9.17 3.87
C ALA A 40 13.07 -9.71 4.36
N LYS A 41 13.28 -11.02 4.30
CA LYS A 41 14.58 -11.64 4.61
C LYS A 41 15.69 -11.16 3.67
N ALA A 42 15.42 -11.03 2.37
CA ALA A 42 16.38 -10.53 1.38
C ALA A 42 16.72 -9.04 1.60
N CYS A 43 15.80 -8.25 2.16
CA CYS A 43 16.07 -6.89 2.64
C CYS A 43 16.93 -6.85 3.91
N GLY A 44 17.17 -7.97 4.56
CA GLY A 44 17.88 -8.04 5.85
C GLY A 44 16.97 -7.80 7.06
N ILE A 45 15.65 -7.87 6.91
CA ILE A 45 14.71 -7.77 8.02
C ILE A 45 14.80 -9.03 8.88
N ASN A 46 14.90 -8.83 10.18
CA ASN A 46 14.90 -9.92 11.15
C ASN A 46 13.48 -10.50 11.26
N MET A 47 13.29 -11.70 10.71
CA MET A 47 12.05 -12.50 10.81
C MET A 47 12.39 -13.91 11.23
N MET A 48 11.44 -14.55 11.90
CA MET A 48 11.53 -15.98 12.20
C MET A 48 11.45 -16.81 10.92
N GLU A 49 11.80 -18.08 11.04
CA GLU A 49 11.59 -19.04 9.97
C GLU A 49 10.12 -19.15 9.62
N CYS A 50 9.83 -19.12 8.33
CA CYS A 50 8.49 -19.32 7.80
C CYS A 50 8.51 -20.39 6.71
N GLN A 51 7.40 -21.09 6.54
CA GLN A 51 7.24 -22.11 5.52
C GLN A 51 5.79 -22.24 5.08
N LEU A 52 5.57 -22.90 3.96
CA LEU A 52 4.25 -23.28 3.50
C LEU A 52 3.94 -24.70 3.93
N PHE A 53 2.79 -24.90 4.54
CA PHE A 53 2.23 -26.20 4.82
C PHE A 53 1.18 -26.53 3.76
N GLN A 54 1.47 -27.55 2.94
CA GLN A 54 0.57 -27.95 1.87
C GLN A 54 -0.49 -28.91 2.40
N GLU A 55 -1.76 -28.56 2.17
CA GLU A 55 -2.91 -29.45 2.37
C GLU A 55 -3.73 -29.50 1.07
N LYS A 56 -3.68 -30.64 0.37
CA LYS A 56 -4.29 -30.81 -0.96
C LYS A 56 -3.78 -29.73 -1.94
N GLU A 57 -4.65 -28.83 -2.39
CA GLU A 57 -4.34 -27.73 -3.31
C GLU A 57 -4.09 -26.39 -2.58
N SER A 58 -4.26 -26.36 -1.25
CA SER A 58 -4.05 -25.16 -0.43
C SER A 58 -2.66 -25.14 0.17
N TYR A 59 -2.10 -23.94 0.28
CA TYR A 59 -0.81 -23.69 0.89
C TYR A 59 -0.98 -22.73 2.07
N HIS A 60 -0.94 -23.26 3.26
CA HIS A 60 -1.10 -22.51 4.51
C HIS A 60 0.24 -21.91 4.92
N PHE A 61 0.24 -20.64 5.29
CA PHE A 61 1.44 -19.98 5.80
C PHE A 61 1.67 -20.34 7.25
N MET A 62 2.87 -20.73 7.60
CA MET A 62 3.25 -20.93 8.99
C MET A 62 4.55 -20.25 9.33
N THR A 63 4.60 -19.69 10.54
CA THR A 63 5.76 -18.99 11.09
C THR A 63 6.13 -19.53 12.45
N ARG A 64 7.44 -19.70 12.70
CA ARG A 64 7.95 -20.11 14.00
C ARG A 64 7.70 -19.00 15.01
N ARG A 65 7.26 -19.37 16.22
CA ARG A 65 7.03 -18.41 17.29
C ARG A 65 8.35 -17.91 17.86
N PHE A 66 8.47 -16.60 17.99
CA PHE A 66 9.64 -15.94 18.58
C PHE A 66 9.53 -15.82 20.11
N ASP A 67 8.35 -16.05 20.67
CA ASP A 67 8.06 -15.97 22.10
C ASP A 67 8.12 -17.32 22.81
N ARG A 68 8.73 -18.31 22.15
CA ARG A 68 8.94 -19.66 22.69
C ARG A 68 10.35 -20.12 22.42
N MET A 69 11.02 -20.58 23.47
CA MET A 69 12.29 -21.28 23.38
C MET A 69 12.06 -22.74 22.95
N GLU A 70 13.11 -23.44 22.57
CA GLU A 70 13.01 -24.86 22.15
C GLU A 70 12.53 -25.76 23.26
N ASP A 71 12.90 -25.48 24.49
CA ASP A 71 12.43 -26.18 25.71
C ASP A 71 11.01 -25.80 26.13
N GLY A 72 10.35 -24.87 25.40
CA GLY A 72 9.00 -24.37 25.68
C GLY A 72 8.93 -23.20 26.64
N GLU A 73 10.08 -22.70 27.13
CA GLU A 73 10.09 -21.48 27.93
C GLU A 73 9.46 -20.31 27.17
N LYS A 74 8.69 -19.50 27.89
CA LYS A 74 8.01 -18.32 27.34
C LYS A 74 8.87 -17.07 27.54
N ILE A 75 9.06 -16.32 26.48
CA ILE A 75 9.67 -15.00 26.52
C ILE A 75 8.56 -13.96 26.68
N HIS A 76 8.75 -12.97 27.53
CA HIS A 76 7.80 -11.87 27.69
C HIS A 76 7.73 -11.05 26.39
N VAL A 77 6.53 -10.84 25.88
CA VAL A 77 6.25 -10.07 24.67
C VAL A 77 5.21 -9.00 24.96
N GLN A 78 5.44 -7.80 24.45
CA GLN A 78 4.44 -6.77 24.49
C GLN A 78 4.39 -6.03 23.14
N THR A 79 3.18 -5.83 22.61
CA THR A 79 3.00 -5.00 21.41
C THR A 79 3.27 -3.54 21.73
N LEU A 80 3.66 -2.75 20.71
CA LEU A 80 3.79 -1.29 20.85
C LEU A 80 2.51 -0.68 21.41
N ALA A 81 1.34 -1.10 20.89
CA ALA A 81 0.04 -0.60 21.38
C ALA A 81 -0.13 -0.84 22.88
N GLY A 82 0.24 -2.02 23.37
CA GLY A 82 0.15 -2.34 24.80
C GLY A 82 1.19 -1.61 25.63
N LEU A 83 2.43 -1.52 25.13
CA LEU A 83 3.56 -0.88 25.83
C LEU A 83 3.36 0.62 25.99
N ALA A 84 2.90 1.29 24.93
CA ALA A 84 2.72 2.74 24.88
C ALA A 84 1.30 3.18 25.28
N HIS A 85 0.43 2.25 25.64
CA HIS A 85 -1.00 2.54 25.93
C HIS A 85 -1.69 3.30 24.79
N TYR A 86 -1.38 2.92 23.54
CA TYR A 86 -1.94 3.58 22.37
C TYR A 86 -3.43 3.30 22.23
N ASP A 87 -4.20 4.38 22.11
CA ASP A 87 -5.60 4.30 21.75
C ASP A 87 -5.74 3.86 20.28
N ARG A 88 -6.67 2.95 20.01
CA ARG A 88 -6.97 2.45 18.67
C ARG A 88 -7.40 3.57 17.71
N ASP A 89 -8.09 4.60 18.23
CA ASP A 89 -8.70 5.66 17.43
C ASP A 89 -7.74 6.85 17.21
N GLN A 90 -6.57 6.84 17.84
CA GLN A 90 -5.54 7.85 17.65
C GLN A 90 -4.58 7.46 16.53
N ARG A 91 -4.11 8.48 15.83
CA ARG A 91 -3.08 8.31 14.79
C ARG A 91 -1.71 8.35 15.43
N HIS A 92 -0.88 7.38 15.02
CA HIS A 92 0.49 7.26 15.46
C HIS A 92 1.45 7.36 14.28
N SER A 93 2.74 7.52 14.57
CA SER A 93 3.78 7.67 13.55
C SER A 93 4.96 6.72 13.80
N TYR A 94 5.74 6.45 12.76
CA TYR A 94 7.00 5.74 12.89
C TYR A 94 7.99 6.51 13.76
N GLU A 95 7.99 7.84 13.70
CA GLU A 95 8.83 8.70 14.54
C GLU A 95 8.52 8.53 16.03
N GLU A 96 7.27 8.24 16.40
CA GLU A 96 6.92 7.91 17.78
C GLU A 96 7.52 6.57 18.20
N ILE A 97 7.54 5.55 17.34
CA ILE A 97 8.18 4.28 17.63
C ILE A 97 9.67 4.48 17.89
N PHE A 98 10.35 5.25 17.04
CA PHE A 98 11.79 5.59 17.26
C PHE A 98 12.02 6.25 18.63
N ARG A 99 11.14 7.18 19.03
CA ARG A 99 11.25 7.84 20.35
C ARG A 99 11.08 6.84 21.50
N ILE A 100 10.10 5.96 21.42
CA ILE A 100 9.87 4.91 22.42
C ILE A 100 11.07 3.98 22.51
N MET A 101 11.61 3.53 21.38
CA MET A 101 12.80 2.67 21.35
C MET A 101 14.01 3.34 22.02
N ARG A 102 14.18 4.65 21.85
CA ARG A 102 15.22 5.42 22.55
C ARG A 102 14.98 5.53 24.06
N GLN A 103 13.74 5.78 24.46
CA GLN A 103 13.36 5.80 25.88
C GLN A 103 13.61 4.44 26.55
N MET A 104 13.43 3.35 25.80
CA MET A 104 13.74 1.99 26.25
C MET A 104 15.23 1.65 26.17
N ASN A 105 16.10 2.59 25.75
CA ASN A 105 17.52 2.39 25.52
C ASN A 105 17.86 1.24 24.55
N LEU A 106 17.02 1.02 23.51
CA LEU A 106 17.35 0.03 22.49
C LEU A 106 18.57 0.49 21.69
N PRO A 107 19.50 -0.45 21.36
CA PRO A 107 20.72 -0.12 20.65
C PRO A 107 20.45 0.32 19.22
N TYR A 108 21.40 1.04 18.64
CA TYR A 108 21.29 1.60 17.28
C TYR A 108 20.90 0.60 16.18
N PRO A 109 21.42 -0.64 16.15
CA PRO A 109 20.99 -1.62 15.14
C PRO A 109 19.48 -1.92 15.14
N GLU A 110 18.82 -1.83 16.29
CA GLU A 110 17.36 -2.02 16.38
C GLU A 110 16.60 -0.85 15.72
N GLN A 111 17.18 0.36 15.77
CA GLN A 111 16.61 1.54 15.11
C GLN A 111 16.78 1.43 13.58
N GLU A 112 17.93 0.94 13.09
CA GLU A 112 18.12 0.63 11.67
C GLU A 112 17.14 -0.44 11.19
N GLU A 113 16.92 -1.46 12.02
CA GLU A 113 15.95 -2.53 11.74
C GLU A 113 14.52 -1.96 11.61
N LEU A 114 14.09 -1.07 12.52
CA LEU A 114 12.79 -0.39 12.41
C LEU A 114 12.70 0.42 11.11
N TYR A 115 13.75 1.17 10.76
CA TYR A 115 13.79 1.95 9.53
C TYR A 115 13.65 1.06 8.29
N ARG A 116 14.33 -0.08 8.27
CA ARG A 116 14.24 -1.07 7.19
C ARG A 116 12.83 -1.62 7.04
N ARG A 117 12.15 -1.94 8.14
CA ARG A 117 10.74 -2.39 8.13
C ARG A 117 9.80 -1.31 7.61
N MET A 118 10.00 -0.05 8.02
CA MET A 118 9.24 1.09 7.52
C MET A 118 9.38 1.22 6.00
N MET A 119 10.61 1.17 5.46
CA MET A 119 10.87 1.20 4.03
C MET A 119 10.19 0.05 3.30
N PHE A 120 10.27 -1.16 3.86
CA PHE A 120 9.64 -2.34 3.30
C PHE A 120 8.12 -2.18 3.26
N ASN A 121 7.47 -1.78 4.35
CA ASN A 121 6.03 -1.57 4.40
C ASN A 121 5.56 -0.56 3.35
N VAL A 122 6.28 0.56 3.22
CA VAL A 122 5.95 1.61 2.24
C VAL A 122 6.08 1.09 0.81
N MET A 123 7.22 0.51 0.45
CA MET A 123 7.52 0.12 -0.93
C MET A 123 6.73 -1.12 -1.37
N SER A 124 6.53 -2.08 -0.49
CA SER A 124 5.78 -3.30 -0.77
C SER A 124 4.26 -3.16 -0.60
N ARG A 125 3.76 -1.98 -0.21
CA ARG A 125 2.35 -1.71 0.05
C ARG A 125 1.74 -2.57 1.16
N ASN A 126 2.48 -2.77 2.23
CA ASN A 126 1.92 -3.30 3.48
C ASN A 126 1.30 -2.16 4.29
N HIS A 127 0.05 -1.83 4.01
CA HIS A 127 -0.68 -0.74 4.66
C HIS A 127 -1.29 -1.11 6.02
N ASP A 128 -1.18 -2.38 6.43
CA ASP A 128 -1.64 -2.85 7.73
C ASP A 128 -0.54 -2.74 8.80
N ASP A 129 0.24 -1.67 8.72
CA ASP A 129 1.38 -1.34 9.56
C ASP A 129 0.99 -0.70 10.90
N HIS A 130 -0.07 -1.22 11.55
CA HIS A 130 -0.56 -0.67 12.80
C HIS A 130 0.31 -1.04 14.02
N SER A 131 0.11 -0.33 15.14
CA SER A 131 0.93 -0.45 16.36
C SER A 131 0.92 -1.85 17.03
N LYS A 132 -0.01 -2.75 16.67
CA LYS A 132 0.00 -4.12 17.16
C LYS A 132 0.91 -5.05 16.34
N ASN A 133 1.36 -4.62 15.14
CA ASN A 133 2.30 -5.36 14.29
C ASN A 133 3.77 -5.04 14.61
N PHE A 134 3.99 -4.26 15.67
CA PHE A 134 5.31 -4.02 16.26
C PHE A 134 5.30 -4.51 17.71
N SER A 135 6.25 -5.38 18.05
CA SER A 135 6.36 -5.94 19.40
C SER A 135 7.78 -5.85 19.92
N PHE A 136 7.90 -5.91 21.22
CA PHE A 136 9.16 -5.94 21.94
C PHE A 136 9.22 -7.18 22.83
N LEU A 137 10.41 -7.74 22.94
CA LEU A 137 10.72 -8.87 23.82
C LEU A 137 11.50 -8.36 25.03
N MET A 138 11.19 -8.90 26.20
CA MET A 138 11.95 -8.62 27.41
C MET A 138 12.54 -9.92 27.95
N ASP A 139 13.85 -9.89 28.23
CA ASP A 139 14.53 -11.01 28.88
C ASP A 139 14.30 -11.02 30.40
N ARG A 140 14.81 -12.04 31.07
CA ARG A 140 14.67 -12.20 32.54
C ARG A 140 15.38 -11.11 33.35
N GLN A 141 16.32 -10.39 32.73
CA GLN A 141 17.05 -9.28 33.32
C GLN A 141 16.33 -7.93 33.11
N GLY A 142 15.17 -7.94 32.45
CA GLY A 142 14.40 -6.74 32.12
C GLY A 142 14.94 -5.95 30.93
N LYS A 143 15.84 -6.53 30.14
CA LYS A 143 16.39 -5.89 28.94
C LYS A 143 15.44 -6.12 27.76
N TRP A 144 15.07 -5.03 27.11
CA TRP A 144 14.20 -5.03 25.95
C TRP A 144 14.95 -5.11 24.63
N LYS A 145 14.32 -5.71 23.63
CA LYS A 145 14.73 -5.69 22.21
C LYS A 145 13.52 -5.67 21.30
N LEU A 146 13.67 -5.20 20.07
CA LEU A 146 12.64 -5.28 19.06
C LEU A 146 12.40 -6.76 18.69
N ALA A 147 11.15 -7.20 18.68
CA ALA A 147 10.81 -8.56 18.27
C ALA A 147 11.11 -8.76 16.78
N PRO A 148 11.36 -10.00 16.32
CA PRO A 148 11.34 -10.30 14.89
C PRO A 148 10.07 -9.76 14.23
N ALA A 149 10.16 -9.33 12.97
CA ALA A 149 9.00 -8.86 12.24
C ALA A 149 8.02 -10.02 11.98
N TYR A 150 6.75 -9.71 11.94
CA TYR A 150 5.66 -10.65 11.67
C TYR A 150 4.52 -9.91 10.95
N ASP A 151 3.61 -10.66 10.36
CA ASP A 151 2.42 -10.13 9.69
C ASP A 151 2.76 -9.12 8.57
N LEU A 152 3.82 -9.43 7.81
CA LEU A 152 4.22 -8.66 6.63
C LEU A 152 3.57 -9.28 5.40
N CYS A 153 2.60 -8.59 4.83
CA CYS A 153 1.89 -9.03 3.63
C CYS A 153 1.40 -7.82 2.83
N TYR A 154 1.08 -8.02 1.56
CA TYR A 154 0.36 -7.02 0.78
C TYR A 154 -1.00 -6.74 1.40
N SER A 155 -1.29 -5.46 1.66
CA SER A 155 -2.54 -5.06 2.30
C SER A 155 -3.10 -3.73 1.77
N TYR A 156 -2.69 -3.31 0.57
CA TYR A 156 -3.25 -2.11 -0.07
C TYR A 156 -4.53 -2.43 -0.83
N THR A 157 -5.62 -1.75 -0.47
CA THR A 157 -6.91 -1.85 -1.17
C THR A 157 -7.48 -0.44 -1.36
N PRO A 158 -7.48 0.09 -2.61
CA PRO A 158 -8.07 1.39 -2.91
C PRO A 158 -9.52 1.49 -2.41
N GLY A 159 -9.85 2.59 -1.74
CA GLY A 159 -11.20 2.83 -1.20
C GLY A 159 -11.54 2.07 0.09
N SER A 160 -10.69 1.18 0.56
CA SER A 160 -10.88 0.50 1.85
C SER A 160 -10.77 1.49 3.01
N LYS A 161 -11.65 1.35 4.00
CA LYS A 161 -11.58 2.15 5.24
C LYS A 161 -10.23 1.93 5.98
N TRP A 162 -9.66 0.74 5.89
CA TRP A 162 -8.54 0.32 6.73
C TRP A 162 -7.20 0.30 5.98
N THR A 163 -7.18 -0.11 4.72
CA THR A 163 -5.96 -0.38 3.96
C THR A 163 -5.78 0.51 2.73
N ASN A 164 -6.60 1.55 2.58
CA ASN A 164 -6.42 2.55 1.52
C ASN A 164 -5.14 3.39 1.71
N ARG A 165 -4.69 3.53 2.95
CA ARG A 165 -3.48 4.25 3.34
C ARG A 165 -2.82 3.53 4.51
N HIS A 166 -1.55 3.85 4.77
CA HIS A 166 -0.83 3.34 5.93
C HIS A 166 -1.51 3.69 7.25
N GLN A 167 -1.45 2.78 8.24
CA GLN A 167 -1.98 3.03 9.57
C GLN A 167 -1.06 3.96 10.36
N LEU A 168 0.25 3.83 10.20
CA LEU A 168 1.22 4.76 10.76
C LEU A 168 1.53 5.88 9.77
N SER A 169 1.74 7.08 10.28
CA SER A 169 2.27 8.18 9.47
C SER A 169 3.81 8.15 9.43
N LEU A 170 4.36 8.75 8.38
CA LEU A 170 5.76 8.96 8.12
C LEU A 170 5.92 10.39 7.59
N ASN A 171 6.78 11.20 8.19
CA ASN A 171 6.94 12.63 7.87
C ASN A 171 5.59 13.37 7.77
N GLY A 172 4.66 13.04 8.69
CA GLY A 172 3.32 13.63 8.76
C GLY A 172 2.31 13.12 7.72
N LYS A 173 2.70 12.21 6.82
CA LYS A 173 1.86 11.62 5.76
C LYS A 173 1.51 10.17 6.07
N GLN A 174 0.40 9.69 5.51
CA GLN A 174 0.00 8.27 5.54
C GLN A 174 -0.06 7.64 4.13
N ASP A 175 0.14 8.45 3.08
CA ASP A 175 0.18 8.03 1.68
C ASP A 175 0.91 9.09 0.85
N ASN A 176 1.05 8.86 -0.46
CA ASN A 176 1.73 9.76 -1.40
C ASN A 176 3.15 10.14 -0.93
N PHE A 177 3.87 9.17 -0.42
CA PHE A 177 5.25 9.35 0.01
C PHE A 177 6.16 9.65 -1.19
N THR A 178 7.11 10.54 -0.97
CA THR A 178 8.20 10.83 -1.90
C THR A 178 9.52 10.25 -1.38
N MET A 179 10.51 10.11 -2.23
CA MET A 179 11.86 9.72 -1.81
C MET A 179 12.42 10.67 -0.74
N GLU A 180 12.11 11.96 -0.86
CA GLU A 180 12.51 12.98 0.12
C GLU A 180 11.88 12.72 1.51
N ASP A 181 10.60 12.33 1.57
CA ASP A 181 9.96 11.97 2.84
C ASP A 181 10.69 10.83 3.53
N LEU A 182 11.06 9.80 2.77
CA LEU A 182 11.77 8.63 3.29
C LEU A 182 13.15 9.01 3.84
N GLN A 183 13.93 9.76 3.05
CA GLN A 183 15.25 10.22 3.45
C GLN A 183 15.18 11.12 4.69
N LYS A 184 14.25 12.06 4.72
CA LYS A 184 14.06 12.99 5.82
C LYS A 184 13.79 12.31 7.16
N VAL A 185 12.99 11.24 7.18
CA VAL A 185 12.80 10.45 8.41
C VAL A 185 14.11 9.77 8.81
N GLY A 186 14.88 9.22 7.87
CA GLY A 186 16.18 8.63 8.14
C GLY A 186 17.15 9.64 8.77
N GLU A 187 17.23 10.84 8.20
CA GLU A 187 18.06 11.94 8.68
C GLU A 187 17.62 12.41 10.09
N ASN A 188 16.32 12.69 10.26
CA ASN A 188 15.77 13.17 11.53
C ASN A 188 15.90 12.13 12.65
N MET A 189 15.82 10.85 12.31
CA MET A 189 16.01 9.75 13.25
C MET A 189 17.47 9.31 13.37
N GLY A 190 18.42 9.99 12.72
CA GLY A 190 19.86 9.71 12.82
C GLY A 190 20.25 8.33 12.31
N ILE A 191 19.54 7.81 11.32
CA ILE A 191 19.87 6.53 10.67
C ILE A 191 20.99 6.78 9.66
N ARG A 192 22.19 6.34 9.98
CA ARG A 192 23.40 6.63 9.18
C ARG A 192 23.31 6.05 7.77
N GLU A 193 22.89 4.79 7.69
CA GLU A 193 22.82 4.02 6.44
C GLU A 193 21.45 4.13 5.74
N HIS A 194 20.68 5.20 6.00
CA HIS A 194 19.32 5.32 5.49
C HIS A 194 19.23 5.20 3.95
N LYS A 195 20.18 5.77 3.21
CA LYS A 195 20.20 5.70 1.74
C LYS A 195 20.44 4.27 1.25
N GLN A 196 21.41 3.56 1.81
CA GLN A 196 21.71 2.17 1.48
C GLN A 196 20.54 1.24 1.84
N ILE A 197 19.86 1.50 2.97
CA ILE A 197 18.66 0.74 3.37
C ILE A 197 17.54 0.97 2.35
N ILE A 198 17.28 2.22 1.93
CA ILE A 198 16.31 2.56 0.90
C ILE A 198 16.61 1.82 -0.41
N GLU A 199 17.86 1.94 -0.89
CA GLU A 199 18.32 1.29 -2.13
C GLU A 199 18.14 -0.23 -2.07
N LYS A 200 18.57 -0.86 -0.98
CA LYS A 200 18.46 -2.30 -0.78
C LYS A 200 17.02 -2.79 -0.77
N VAL A 201 16.13 -2.08 -0.07
CA VAL A 201 14.71 -2.44 -0.02
C VAL A 201 14.09 -2.25 -1.40
N GLN A 202 14.35 -1.13 -2.08
CA GLN A 202 13.83 -0.85 -3.41
C GLN A 202 14.28 -1.89 -4.43
N GLU A 203 15.57 -2.24 -4.44
CA GLU A 203 16.11 -3.30 -5.27
C GLU A 203 15.37 -4.61 -5.03
N THR A 204 15.25 -5.03 -3.77
CA THR A 204 14.60 -6.30 -3.42
C THR A 204 13.13 -6.32 -3.84
N VAL A 205 12.37 -5.24 -3.55
CA VAL A 205 10.97 -5.14 -3.92
C VAL A 205 10.79 -5.12 -5.45
N SER A 206 11.73 -4.53 -6.20
CA SER A 206 11.68 -4.53 -7.67
C SER A 206 11.76 -5.94 -8.30
N HIS A 207 12.27 -6.94 -7.57
CA HIS A 207 12.30 -8.35 -7.99
C HIS A 207 11.06 -9.14 -7.56
N TRP A 208 9.98 -8.46 -7.25
CA TRP A 208 8.73 -9.08 -6.80
C TRP A 208 8.24 -10.23 -7.68
N HIS A 209 8.18 -10.04 -9.00
CA HIS A 209 7.64 -11.06 -9.91
C HIS A 209 8.44 -12.36 -9.89
N GLU A 210 9.75 -12.29 -9.75
CA GLU A 210 10.61 -13.47 -9.60
C GLU A 210 10.33 -14.17 -8.28
N THR A 211 10.31 -13.41 -7.18
CA THR A 211 10.02 -13.95 -5.84
C THR A 211 8.62 -14.55 -5.78
N ALA A 212 7.62 -13.87 -6.34
CA ALA A 212 6.24 -14.35 -6.39
C ALA A 212 6.12 -15.68 -7.15
N LYS A 213 6.77 -15.78 -8.32
CA LYS A 213 6.83 -17.00 -9.13
C LYS A 213 7.47 -18.16 -8.36
N ASP A 214 8.61 -17.93 -7.72
CA ASP A 214 9.33 -18.94 -6.94
C ASP A 214 8.54 -19.42 -5.72
N CYS A 215 7.64 -18.59 -5.20
CA CYS A 215 6.76 -18.91 -4.08
C CYS A 215 5.40 -19.46 -4.50
N GLY A 216 5.16 -19.67 -5.79
CA GLY A 216 3.91 -20.19 -6.31
C GLY A 216 2.72 -19.23 -6.20
N VAL A 217 2.97 -17.92 -6.16
CA VAL A 217 1.90 -16.90 -6.23
C VAL A 217 1.25 -16.94 -7.60
N LYS A 218 -0.08 -16.90 -7.66
CA LYS A 218 -0.81 -16.89 -8.92
C LYS A 218 -0.44 -15.67 -9.77
N PRO A 219 -0.25 -15.82 -11.09
CA PRO A 219 0.19 -14.72 -11.96
C PRO A 219 -0.66 -13.45 -11.84
N GLU A 220 -1.98 -13.60 -11.79
CA GLU A 220 -2.90 -12.47 -11.64
C GLU A 220 -2.69 -11.69 -10.34
N HIS A 221 -2.39 -12.38 -9.23
CA HIS A 221 -2.05 -11.73 -7.95
C HIS A 221 -0.66 -11.08 -8.02
N ALA A 222 0.31 -11.75 -8.64
CA ALA A 222 1.66 -11.23 -8.80
C ALA A 222 1.65 -9.92 -9.61
N ASP A 223 0.91 -9.89 -10.72
CA ASP A 223 0.76 -8.71 -11.58
C ASP A 223 0.02 -7.57 -10.87
N PHE A 224 -1.06 -7.89 -10.15
CA PHE A 224 -1.81 -6.91 -9.39
C PHE A 224 -0.96 -6.25 -8.31
N ILE A 225 -0.24 -7.04 -7.52
CA ILE A 225 0.65 -6.55 -6.46
C ILE A 225 1.80 -5.74 -7.05
N GLY A 226 2.46 -6.26 -8.09
CA GLY A 226 3.60 -5.60 -8.73
C GLY A 226 3.28 -4.21 -9.27
N LYS A 227 2.08 -4.03 -9.87
CA LYS A 227 1.61 -2.73 -10.37
C LYS A 227 1.37 -1.70 -9.27
N ASN A 228 1.11 -2.14 -8.05
CA ASN A 228 0.80 -1.26 -6.92
C ASN A 228 2.01 -0.95 -6.03
N GLN A 229 3.13 -1.64 -6.19
CA GLN A 229 4.34 -1.36 -5.41
C GLN A 229 4.84 0.07 -5.63
N LEU A 230 5.35 0.69 -4.57
CA LEU A 230 5.87 2.05 -4.62
C LEU A 230 7.38 2.04 -4.81
N LEU A 231 7.82 2.12 -6.06
CA LEU A 231 9.23 2.18 -6.45
C LEU A 231 9.58 3.57 -6.95
N PHE A 232 10.68 4.14 -6.46
CA PHE A 232 11.11 5.50 -6.76
C PHE A 232 12.23 5.52 -7.81
N GLY A 233 12.09 6.33 -8.84
CA GLY A 233 13.18 6.63 -9.79
C GLY A 233 13.65 5.50 -10.71
N LYS A 234 13.09 4.30 -10.59
CA LYS A 234 13.20 3.27 -11.62
C LYS A 234 11.88 3.25 -12.39
N GLN A 235 11.90 3.68 -13.63
CA GLN A 235 10.91 3.15 -14.57
C GLN A 235 11.03 1.64 -14.45
N LEU A 236 9.98 1.00 -13.95
CA LEU A 236 9.79 -0.42 -14.11
C LEU A 236 10.21 -0.78 -15.53
N HIS A 237 10.97 -1.85 -15.70
CA HIS A 237 10.93 -2.58 -16.96
C HIS A 237 9.49 -3.03 -17.15
N THR A 238 8.66 -2.10 -17.52
CA THR A 238 7.36 -2.34 -18.13
C THR A 238 7.69 -3.23 -19.31
N ILE A 239 7.12 -4.42 -19.33
CA ILE A 239 6.92 -5.17 -20.57
C ILE A 239 6.60 -4.10 -21.59
N GLN A 240 7.47 -3.94 -22.59
CA GLN A 240 7.34 -2.93 -23.63
C GLN A 240 5.97 -3.08 -24.29
N ILE A 241 4.99 -2.33 -23.80
CA ILE A 241 3.91 -1.87 -24.66
C ILE A 241 4.61 -0.87 -25.58
N PRO A 242 4.53 -1.02 -26.91
CA PRO A 242 5.30 -0.19 -27.81
C PRO A 242 5.16 1.30 -27.45
N ASP A 243 6.25 2.02 -27.40
CA ASP A 243 6.33 3.45 -27.04
C ASP A 243 5.30 4.34 -27.78
N ILE A 244 4.83 3.88 -28.93
CA ILE A 244 3.83 4.55 -29.77
C ILE A 244 2.46 4.69 -29.07
N VAL A 245 2.03 3.70 -28.29
CA VAL A 245 0.72 3.77 -27.60
C VAL A 245 0.79 4.74 -26.42
N ASN A 246 1.94 4.83 -25.76
CA ASN A 246 2.14 5.72 -24.60
C ASN A 246 2.19 7.19 -25.03
N GLU A 247 2.82 7.53 -26.17
CA GLU A 247 2.85 8.89 -26.69
C GLU A 247 1.46 9.37 -27.13
N GLN A 248 0.68 8.51 -27.78
CA GLN A 248 -0.67 8.84 -28.21
C GLN A 248 -1.62 9.02 -27.03
N GLU A 249 -1.49 8.19 -26.01
CA GLU A 249 -2.27 8.30 -24.78
C GLU A 249 -1.95 9.58 -24.00
N GLN A 250 -0.67 9.94 -23.87
CA GLN A 250 -0.24 11.18 -23.23
C GLN A 250 -0.71 12.41 -24.03
N ALA A 251 -0.59 12.37 -25.35
CA ALA A 251 -1.09 13.43 -26.24
C ALA A 251 -2.62 13.59 -26.09
N PHE A 252 -3.36 12.48 -26.02
CA PHE A 252 -4.80 12.47 -25.80
C PHE A 252 -5.17 13.07 -24.45
N MET A 253 -4.54 12.63 -23.36
CA MET A 253 -4.80 13.14 -22.00
C MET A 253 -4.50 14.65 -21.91
N LYS A 254 -3.43 15.11 -22.54
CA LYS A 254 -3.09 16.55 -22.62
C LYS A 254 -4.10 17.34 -23.43
N ALA A 255 -4.53 16.81 -24.57
CA ALA A 255 -5.52 17.43 -25.44
C ALA A 255 -6.89 17.55 -24.72
N MET A 256 -7.29 16.52 -23.98
CA MET A 256 -8.52 16.52 -23.17
C MET A 256 -8.50 17.61 -22.10
N ARG A 257 -7.38 17.76 -21.38
CA ARG A 257 -7.24 18.79 -20.32
C ARG A 257 -7.23 20.21 -20.85
N ASN A 258 -6.80 20.39 -22.10
CA ASN A 258 -6.68 21.71 -22.74
C ASN A 258 -7.84 22.03 -23.70
N ASP A 259 -8.90 21.21 -23.75
CA ASP A 259 -10.00 21.33 -24.68
C ASP A 259 -9.58 21.38 -26.17
N ASP A 260 -8.45 20.71 -26.52
CA ASP A 260 -7.86 20.69 -27.86
C ASP A 260 -8.51 19.60 -28.72
N PHE A 261 -9.66 19.92 -29.28
CA PHE A 261 -10.43 19.03 -30.15
C PHE A 261 -9.73 18.64 -31.44
N ASN A 262 -8.84 19.50 -31.95
CA ASN A 262 -8.10 19.19 -33.19
C ASN A 262 -7.13 18.02 -32.94
N THR A 263 -6.36 18.07 -31.88
CA THR A 263 -5.47 16.97 -31.48
C THR A 263 -6.24 15.68 -31.15
N ILE A 264 -7.41 15.77 -30.49
CA ILE A 264 -8.28 14.61 -30.21
C ILE A 264 -8.73 13.95 -31.53
N LEU A 265 -9.15 14.75 -32.50
CA LEU A 265 -9.60 14.26 -33.81
C LEU A 265 -8.43 13.66 -34.64
N GLU A 266 -7.27 14.29 -34.63
CA GLU A 266 -6.08 13.76 -35.30
C GLU A 266 -5.67 12.38 -34.71
N LEU A 267 -5.69 12.22 -33.41
CA LEU A 267 -5.37 10.95 -32.76
C LEU A 267 -6.33 9.85 -33.20
N LYS A 268 -7.62 10.15 -33.29
CA LYS A 268 -8.59 9.21 -33.85
C LYS A 268 -8.30 8.85 -35.31
N MET A 269 -8.00 9.84 -36.13
CA MET A 269 -7.67 9.60 -37.55
C MET A 269 -6.41 8.73 -37.71
N ARG A 270 -5.49 8.78 -36.75
CA ARG A 270 -4.28 7.92 -36.67
C ARG A 270 -4.58 6.53 -36.08
N GLY A 271 -5.85 6.21 -35.78
CA GLY A 271 -6.26 4.90 -35.25
C GLY A 271 -6.13 4.75 -33.72
N TYR A 272 -5.85 5.82 -32.98
CA TYR A 272 -5.86 5.76 -31.52
C TYR A 272 -7.29 5.57 -31.01
N GLN A 273 -7.44 4.70 -30.00
CA GLN A 273 -8.70 4.45 -29.29
C GLN A 273 -8.42 4.48 -27.79
N PRO A 274 -8.94 5.47 -27.03
CA PRO A 274 -8.74 5.52 -25.58
C PRO A 274 -9.46 4.37 -24.89
N SER A 275 -8.84 3.82 -23.85
CA SER A 275 -9.50 2.84 -22.97
C SER A 275 -10.51 3.53 -22.04
N GLU A 276 -11.51 2.76 -21.55
CA GLU A 276 -12.45 3.28 -20.54
C GLU A 276 -11.73 3.76 -19.28
N ASN A 277 -10.63 3.13 -18.90
CA ASN A 277 -9.85 3.51 -17.73
C ASN A 277 -9.18 4.88 -17.89
N VAL A 278 -8.65 5.17 -19.07
CA VAL A 278 -8.07 6.50 -19.40
C VAL A 278 -9.13 7.58 -19.29
N LEU A 279 -10.31 7.35 -19.86
CA LEU A 279 -11.40 8.32 -19.80
C LEU A 279 -11.93 8.50 -18.36
N LYS A 280 -12.08 7.45 -17.59
CA LYS A 280 -12.47 7.53 -16.18
C LYS A 280 -11.46 8.31 -15.34
N SER A 281 -10.16 8.18 -15.62
CA SER A 281 -9.10 8.92 -14.92
C SER A 281 -9.12 10.43 -15.18
N LEU A 282 -9.70 10.87 -16.31
CA LEU A 282 -9.79 12.27 -16.72
C LEU A 282 -11.06 12.97 -16.19
N GLN A 283 -12.06 12.23 -15.71
CA GLN A 283 -13.34 12.81 -15.25
C GLN A 283 -13.22 13.96 -14.25
N PRO A 284 -12.28 13.95 -13.27
CA PRO A 284 -12.16 15.07 -12.32
C PRO A 284 -11.60 16.35 -12.92
N ASP A 285 -10.81 16.24 -14.02
CA ASP A 285 -9.94 17.28 -14.52
C ASP A 285 -10.40 17.91 -15.86
N VAL A 286 -11.49 17.39 -16.43
CA VAL A 286 -11.93 17.77 -17.78
C VAL A 286 -13.38 18.27 -17.76
N SER A 287 -13.69 19.30 -18.55
CA SER A 287 -15.06 19.80 -18.64
C SER A 287 -16.02 18.73 -19.17
N SER A 288 -17.25 18.72 -18.64
CA SER A 288 -18.29 17.77 -19.10
C SER A 288 -18.54 17.88 -20.61
N THR A 289 -18.38 19.05 -21.19
CA THR A 289 -18.53 19.29 -22.63
C THR A 289 -17.47 18.58 -23.45
N THR A 290 -16.19 18.70 -23.05
CA THR A 290 -15.07 18.05 -23.72
C THR A 290 -15.16 16.54 -23.57
N PHE A 291 -15.57 16.06 -22.41
CA PHE A 291 -15.72 14.63 -22.18
C PHE A 291 -16.81 14.02 -23.05
N ILE A 292 -17.97 14.67 -23.17
CA ILE A 292 -19.08 14.24 -24.04
C ILE A 292 -18.65 14.27 -25.51
N ALA A 293 -17.93 15.31 -25.93
CA ALA A 293 -17.44 15.40 -27.31
C ALA A 293 -16.44 14.28 -27.64
N ALA A 294 -15.48 14.00 -26.75
CA ALA A 294 -14.52 12.92 -26.93
C ALA A 294 -15.23 11.55 -26.96
N ALA A 295 -16.17 11.28 -26.05
CA ALA A 295 -16.94 10.04 -26.05
C ALA A 295 -17.74 9.82 -27.34
N LYS A 296 -18.28 10.88 -27.92
CA LYS A 296 -18.94 10.83 -29.24
C LYS A 296 -17.95 10.58 -30.38
N ILE A 297 -16.80 11.28 -30.37
CA ILE A 297 -15.74 11.12 -31.37
C ILE A 297 -15.28 9.66 -31.42
N PHE A 298 -15.09 9.03 -30.26
CA PHE A 298 -14.60 7.65 -30.15
C PHE A 298 -15.70 6.58 -30.09
N GLN A 299 -16.98 6.96 -30.27
CA GLN A 299 -18.15 6.07 -30.30
C GLN A 299 -18.31 5.20 -29.05
N MET A 300 -18.03 5.76 -27.87
CA MET A 300 -18.10 5.06 -26.60
C MET A 300 -19.51 5.21 -25.96
N GLU A 301 -20.50 4.50 -26.51
CA GLU A 301 -21.91 4.63 -26.12
C GLU A 301 -22.19 4.29 -24.65
N GLY A 302 -21.43 3.35 -24.05
CA GLY A 302 -21.59 2.96 -22.64
C GLY A 302 -21.31 4.09 -21.68
N MET A 303 -20.32 4.95 -22.00
CA MET A 303 -19.99 6.11 -21.17
C MET A 303 -20.95 7.29 -21.35
N LEU A 304 -21.55 7.46 -22.51
CA LEU A 304 -22.57 8.48 -22.75
C LEU A 304 -23.81 8.27 -21.89
N LYS A 305 -24.19 7.02 -21.62
CA LYS A 305 -25.32 6.68 -20.74
C LYS A 305 -25.01 7.02 -19.27
N SER A 306 -23.81 6.73 -18.78
CA SER A 306 -23.44 7.03 -17.38
C SER A 306 -23.34 8.53 -17.09
N LEU A 307 -23.09 9.37 -18.08
CA LEU A 307 -23.02 10.84 -17.93
C LEU A 307 -24.40 11.49 -17.95
N GLN A 308 -25.41 10.88 -18.58
CA GLN A 308 -26.77 11.39 -18.60
C GLN A 308 -27.49 11.22 -17.26
N ASP A 309 -27.05 10.30 -16.42
CA ASP A 309 -27.59 10.06 -15.06
C ASP A 309 -27.03 11.02 -14.00
N ILE A 310 -26.02 11.84 -14.33
CA ILE A 310 -25.48 12.87 -13.44
C ILE A 310 -26.32 14.13 -13.62
N LYS A 311 -27.29 14.37 -12.71
CA LYS A 311 -28.03 15.64 -12.65
C LYS A 311 -27.05 16.79 -12.48
N PRO A 312 -27.19 17.90 -13.26
CA PRO A 312 -26.36 19.08 -13.08
C PRO A 312 -26.60 19.63 -11.66
N ALA A 313 -25.50 19.92 -10.95
CA ALA A 313 -25.56 20.60 -9.66
C ALA A 313 -26.35 21.91 -9.82
N GLN A 314 -27.38 22.08 -9.02
CA GLN A 314 -28.19 23.32 -9.00
C GLN A 314 -27.29 24.49 -8.62
N SER A 315 -27.13 25.43 -9.52
CA SER A 315 -26.47 26.70 -9.25
C SER A 315 -27.20 27.44 -8.11
N PRO A 316 -26.51 28.05 -7.15
CA PRO A 316 -27.16 28.81 -6.09
C PRO A 316 -27.87 29.99 -6.70
N ILE A 317 -29.19 30.10 -6.42
CA ILE A 317 -30.02 31.25 -6.78
C ILE A 317 -29.51 32.44 -5.97
N ILE A 318 -28.87 33.40 -6.65
CA ILE A 318 -28.56 34.70 -6.07
C ILE A 318 -29.88 35.45 -5.96
N GLY A 319 -30.45 35.50 -4.75
CA GLY A 319 -31.62 36.30 -4.43
C GLY A 319 -31.30 37.79 -4.56
N GLY A 320 -31.71 38.38 -5.64
CA GLY A 320 -31.69 39.83 -5.81
C GLY A 320 -32.79 40.50 -4.95
N ASN A 321 -32.39 41.20 -3.91
CA ASN A 321 -33.24 42.07 -3.11
C ASN A 321 -33.66 43.29 -3.95
N LYS A 322 -34.87 43.29 -4.50
CA LYS A 322 -35.51 44.52 -5.01
C LYS A 322 -36.10 45.29 -3.80
N ARG A 323 -35.42 46.36 -3.40
CA ARG A 323 -36.05 47.43 -2.59
C ARG A 323 -36.92 48.26 -3.51
N SER A 324 -38.20 48.19 -3.32
CA SER A 324 -39.17 49.19 -3.81
C SER A 324 -38.98 50.46 -3.00
N MET A 325 -38.65 51.59 -3.67
CA MET A 325 -38.85 52.93 -3.16
C MET A 325 -40.33 53.27 -3.36
N GLU A 326 -41.05 53.42 -2.31
CA GLU A 326 -42.33 54.20 -2.30
C GLU A 326 -41.99 55.70 -2.09
N LEU A 327 -42.38 56.50 -3.05
CA LEU A 327 -42.46 57.93 -2.94
C LEU A 327 -43.82 58.19 -2.31
N GLY A 328 -43.89 58.83 -1.13
CA GLY A 328 -45.09 59.38 -0.50
C GLY A 328 -45.14 60.86 -0.74
N ASP A 329 -46.35 61.28 -1.02
CA ASP A 329 -46.79 62.67 -0.89
C ASP A 329 -46.91 63.03 0.60
#